data_19d7f4047d2ecc559998ba9417aad179
#
_entry.id   19d7f4047d2ecc559998ba9417aad179
#
_cell.length_a   1.000
_cell.length_b   1.000
_cell.length_c   1.000
_cell.angle_alpha   90.00
_cell.angle_beta   90.00
_cell.angle_gamma   90.00
#
_symmetry.space_group_name_H-M   'P 1'
#
loop_
_entity.id
_entity.type
_entity.pdbx_description
1 polymer ?
#
loop_
_entity_poly.entity_id
_entity_poly.type
_entity_poly.pdbx_seq_one_letter_code
_entity_poly.pdbx_strand_id
1 'polypeptide(L)'
;LLASSAASDVYKRQIRNLPHRLVEAFKSTLEEAVLADFLVQVVDASDPEAVRHYETTLEVLGELGAGDKPMIVVLNKVDLVPEEERHTLETLLKPHFNGRVVPMSVQEGHGAEDLLNACVEMLESRVRRARFLIPYTRSDLAAAMHSEGKVLSTEYVEEGTLIEAVLPVAFYNKFSRFLAEK
;
A
#
# COMPACT_ATOMS: atom_id res chain seq x y z
N LEU A 1 18.93 15.16 -29.93
CA LEU A 1 18.96 15.02 -28.45
C LEU A 1 18.24 16.16 -27.71
N LEU A 2 18.14 17.36 -28.30
CA LEU A 2 17.42 18.49 -27.69
C LEU A 2 15.89 18.40 -27.86
N ALA A 3 15.39 17.64 -28.83
CA ALA A 3 13.95 17.44 -29.05
C ALA A 3 13.28 16.54 -28.00
N SER A 4 14.03 15.61 -27.39
CA SER A 4 13.48 14.70 -26.37
C SER A 4 13.27 15.39 -25.02
N SER A 5 14.14 16.35 -24.66
CA SER A 5 14.03 17.13 -23.42
C SER A 5 12.84 18.09 -23.46
N ALA A 6 12.63 18.79 -24.59
CA ALA A 6 11.50 19.71 -24.75
C ALA A 6 10.14 18.99 -24.77
N ALA A 7 10.06 17.82 -25.42
CA ALA A 7 8.86 17.00 -25.44
C ALA A 7 8.52 16.44 -24.05
N SER A 8 9.56 16.03 -23.28
CA SER A 8 9.40 15.59 -21.89
C SER A 8 8.93 16.72 -20.98
N ASP A 9 9.41 17.94 -21.18
CA ASP A 9 9.03 19.11 -20.37
C ASP A 9 7.61 19.61 -20.69
N VAL A 10 7.19 19.54 -21.95
CA VAL A 10 5.81 19.81 -22.37
C VAL A 10 4.84 18.77 -21.80
N TYR A 11 5.22 17.49 -21.80
CA TYR A 11 4.42 16.42 -21.22
C TYR A 11 4.27 16.59 -19.69
N LYS A 12 5.35 16.93 -18.99
CA LYS A 12 5.31 17.21 -17.54
C LYS A 12 4.43 18.42 -17.20
N ARG A 13 4.37 19.45 -18.05
CA ARG A 13 3.50 20.62 -17.85
C ARG A 13 2.02 20.35 -18.17
N GLN A 14 1.71 19.41 -19.05
CA GLN A 14 0.34 19.04 -19.39
C GLN A 14 -0.38 18.30 -18.26
N ILE A 15 0.34 17.63 -17.36
CA ILE A 15 -0.24 16.96 -16.20
C ILE A 15 -0.64 17.96 -15.09
N ARG A 16 -0.07 19.18 -15.08
CA ARG A 16 -0.35 20.24 -14.07
C ARG A 16 -1.76 20.84 -14.13
N ASN A 17 -2.46 20.72 -15.27
CA ASN A 17 -3.85 21.15 -15.46
C ASN A 17 -4.59 20.04 -16.20
N LEU A 18 -4.87 18.92 -15.54
CA LEU A 18 -5.69 17.86 -16.14
C LEU A 18 -7.09 18.46 -16.42
N PRO A 19 -7.50 18.62 -17.69
CA PRO A 19 -8.89 18.93 -18.00
C PRO A 19 -9.78 17.81 -17.46
N HIS A 20 -10.96 18.13 -16.94
CA HIS A 20 -11.91 17.14 -16.41
C HIS A 20 -12.14 15.92 -17.34
N ARG A 21 -11.99 16.13 -18.66
CA ARG A 21 -12.07 15.05 -19.67
C ARG A 21 -10.91 14.03 -19.60
N LEU A 22 -9.73 14.46 -19.14
CA LEU A 22 -8.58 13.58 -18.94
C LEU A 22 -8.69 12.82 -17.60
N VAL A 23 -9.29 13.41 -16.59
CA VAL A 23 -9.63 12.71 -15.33
C VAL A 23 -10.60 11.56 -15.62
N GLU A 24 -11.61 11.76 -16.50
CA GLU A 24 -12.51 10.67 -16.93
C GLU A 24 -11.77 9.56 -17.71
N ALA A 25 -10.82 9.91 -18.57
CA ALA A 25 -10.02 8.92 -19.32
C ALA A 25 -9.06 8.13 -18.42
N PHE A 26 -8.52 8.76 -17.37
CA PHE A 26 -7.68 8.10 -16.37
C PHE A 26 -8.48 7.39 -15.26
N LYS A 27 -9.78 7.64 -15.17
CA LYS A 27 -10.65 7.08 -14.14
C LYS A 27 -10.60 5.55 -14.11
N SER A 28 -10.58 4.90 -15.27
CA SER A 28 -10.45 3.45 -15.37
C SER A 28 -9.11 2.93 -14.85
N THR A 29 -8.01 3.68 -15.07
CA THR A 29 -6.68 3.32 -14.54
C THR A 29 -6.58 3.62 -13.05
N LEU A 30 -7.23 4.68 -12.58
CA LEU A 30 -7.27 5.06 -11.17
C LEU A 30 -8.26 4.22 -10.35
N GLU A 31 -9.22 3.54 -10.99
CA GLU A 31 -10.09 2.54 -10.34
C GLU A 31 -9.29 1.38 -9.75
N GLU A 32 -8.11 1.04 -10.32
CA GLU A 32 -7.19 0.07 -9.72
C GLU A 32 -6.69 0.51 -8.34
N ALA A 33 -6.54 1.82 -8.09
CA ALA A 33 -6.16 2.33 -6.78
C ALA A 33 -7.23 2.03 -5.72
N VAL A 34 -8.51 2.02 -6.09
CA VAL A 34 -9.62 1.67 -5.19
C VAL A 34 -9.58 0.20 -4.82
N LEU A 35 -9.13 -0.67 -5.72
CA LEU A 35 -9.03 -2.12 -5.50
C LEU A 35 -7.72 -2.53 -4.80
N ALA A 36 -6.70 -1.68 -4.84
CA ALA A 36 -5.40 -1.96 -4.25
C ALA A 36 -5.49 -2.15 -2.72
N ASP A 37 -4.64 -3.00 -2.18
CA ASP A 37 -4.53 -3.21 -0.74
C ASP A 37 -3.89 -2.02 -0.04
N PHE A 38 -2.91 -1.39 -0.65
CA PHE A 38 -2.25 -0.16 -0.25
C PHE A 38 -1.71 0.56 -1.47
N LEU A 39 -1.30 1.80 -1.30
CA LEU A 39 -0.78 2.64 -2.37
C LEU A 39 0.71 2.96 -2.13
N VAL A 40 1.45 3.13 -3.22
CA VAL A 40 2.81 3.67 -3.18
C VAL A 40 2.81 4.94 -4.02
N GLN A 41 2.96 6.09 -3.35
CA GLN A 41 3.06 7.38 -4.02
C GLN A 41 4.52 7.79 -4.12
N VAL A 42 4.99 8.03 -5.34
CA VAL A 42 6.36 8.51 -5.59
C VAL A 42 6.34 10.02 -5.76
N VAL A 43 7.13 10.71 -4.94
CA VAL A 43 7.28 12.16 -4.92
C VAL A 43 8.72 12.52 -5.28
N ASP A 44 8.90 13.52 -6.15
CA ASP A 44 10.21 14.07 -6.50
C ASP A 44 10.66 15.06 -5.41
N ALA A 45 11.66 14.68 -4.61
CA ALA A 45 12.15 15.52 -3.52
C ALA A 45 12.77 16.85 -4.01
N SER A 46 13.29 16.86 -5.24
CA SER A 46 13.91 18.04 -5.82
C SER A 46 12.93 19.02 -6.46
N ASP A 47 11.63 18.69 -6.48
CA ASP A 47 10.59 19.58 -7.01
C ASP A 47 10.18 20.59 -5.93
N PRO A 48 10.31 21.90 -6.14
CA PRO A 48 9.85 22.94 -5.20
C PRO A 48 8.36 22.86 -4.85
N GLU A 49 7.55 22.23 -5.71
CA GLU A 49 6.11 22.03 -5.49
C GLU A 49 5.77 20.61 -5.00
N ALA A 50 6.75 19.83 -4.51
CA ALA A 50 6.57 18.43 -4.07
C ALA A 50 5.39 18.24 -3.11
N VAL A 51 5.28 19.09 -2.09
CA VAL A 51 4.19 19.05 -1.09
C VAL A 51 2.82 19.29 -1.76
N ARG A 52 2.73 20.29 -2.62
CA ARG A 52 1.50 20.61 -3.34
C ARG A 52 1.06 19.48 -4.27
N HIS A 53 2.00 18.84 -4.97
CA HIS A 53 1.71 17.69 -5.82
C HIS A 53 1.23 16.50 -5.02
N TYR A 54 1.80 16.29 -3.83
CA TYR A 54 1.35 15.27 -2.88
C TYR A 54 -0.09 15.53 -2.44
N GLU A 55 -0.40 16.74 -1.96
CA GLU A 55 -1.74 17.13 -1.53
C GLU A 55 -2.78 16.96 -2.65
N THR A 56 -2.46 17.43 -3.86
CA THR A 56 -3.35 17.26 -5.03
C THR A 56 -3.63 15.78 -5.32
N THR A 57 -2.62 14.92 -5.16
CA THR A 57 -2.82 13.46 -5.33
C THR A 57 -3.77 12.90 -4.28
N LEU A 58 -3.64 13.33 -3.01
CA LEU A 58 -4.55 12.92 -1.93
C LEU A 58 -5.99 13.37 -2.20
N GLU A 59 -6.20 14.59 -2.71
CA GLU A 59 -7.52 15.09 -3.09
C GLU A 59 -8.16 14.20 -4.17
N VAL A 60 -7.41 13.89 -5.23
CA VAL A 60 -7.89 13.00 -6.32
C VAL A 60 -8.20 11.59 -5.81
N LEU A 61 -7.34 11.03 -4.95
CA LEU A 61 -7.59 9.73 -4.34
C LEU A 61 -8.84 9.75 -3.44
N GLY A 62 -9.07 10.86 -2.73
CA GLY A 62 -10.28 11.07 -1.94
C GLY A 62 -11.55 11.08 -2.79
N GLU A 63 -11.53 11.80 -3.93
CA GLU A 63 -12.66 11.83 -4.89
C GLU A 63 -12.97 10.46 -5.49
N LEU A 64 -11.95 9.61 -5.63
CA LEU A 64 -12.08 8.25 -6.14
C LEU A 64 -12.51 7.22 -5.08
N GLY A 65 -12.58 7.61 -3.81
CA GLY A 65 -12.89 6.71 -2.70
C GLY A 65 -11.70 5.84 -2.25
N ALA A 66 -10.47 6.25 -2.60
CA ALA A 66 -9.22 5.60 -2.19
C ALA A 66 -8.43 6.39 -1.12
N GLY A 67 -9.00 7.49 -0.61
CA GLY A 67 -8.33 8.39 0.34
C GLY A 67 -7.99 7.76 1.70
N ASP A 68 -8.72 6.74 2.12
CA ASP A 68 -8.49 6.02 3.39
C ASP A 68 -7.54 4.83 3.25
N LYS A 69 -6.95 4.63 2.07
CA LYS A 69 -6.03 3.52 1.86
C LYS A 69 -4.69 3.76 2.56
N PRO A 70 -4.11 2.71 3.18
CA PRO A 70 -2.74 2.80 3.66
C PRO A 70 -1.79 3.17 2.52
N MET A 71 -0.81 4.03 2.80
CA MET A 71 0.06 4.56 1.76
C MET A 71 1.52 4.58 2.21
N ILE A 72 2.42 4.19 1.30
CA ILE A 72 3.84 4.44 1.42
C ILE A 72 4.17 5.62 0.51
N VAL A 73 4.81 6.66 1.05
CA VAL A 73 5.33 7.77 0.26
C VAL A 73 6.81 7.53 0.01
N VAL A 74 7.18 7.38 -1.25
CA VAL A 74 8.59 7.30 -1.67
C VAL A 74 9.06 8.70 -2.02
N LEU A 75 9.97 9.24 -1.23
CA LEU A 75 10.61 10.51 -1.48
C LEU A 75 11.85 10.26 -2.35
N ASN A 76 11.67 10.32 -3.67
CA ASN A 76 12.73 10.01 -4.64
C ASN A 76 13.60 11.23 -4.94
N LYS A 77 14.82 10.99 -5.42
CA LYS A 77 15.87 11.98 -5.75
C LYS A 77 16.40 12.73 -4.52
N VAL A 78 16.47 12.04 -3.38
CA VAL A 78 17.00 12.63 -2.14
C VAL A 78 18.49 12.99 -2.24
N ASP A 79 19.20 12.45 -3.20
CA ASP A 79 20.57 12.81 -3.59
C ASP A 79 20.73 14.26 -4.07
N LEU A 80 19.65 14.87 -4.55
CA LEU A 80 19.62 16.25 -5.04
C LEU A 80 19.17 17.26 -3.97
N VAL A 81 18.84 16.83 -2.76
CA VAL A 81 18.21 17.66 -1.73
C VAL A 81 19.07 17.65 -0.45
N PRO A 82 19.37 18.84 0.15
CA PRO A 82 20.06 18.91 1.42
C PRO A 82 19.32 18.13 2.53
N GLU A 83 20.10 17.61 3.49
CA GLU A 83 19.54 16.77 4.56
C GLU A 83 18.47 17.47 5.42
N GLU A 84 18.63 18.76 5.68
CA GLU A 84 17.65 19.54 6.45
C GLU A 84 16.32 19.70 5.71
N GLU A 85 16.39 19.92 4.39
CA GLU A 85 15.21 20.05 3.54
C GLU A 85 14.52 18.69 3.37
N ARG A 86 15.29 17.61 3.21
CA ARG A 86 14.77 16.24 3.18
C ARG A 86 13.98 15.90 4.44
N HIS A 87 14.53 16.19 5.63
CA HIS A 87 13.85 15.95 6.89
C HIS A 87 12.54 16.75 7.03
N THR A 88 12.53 17.97 6.52
CA THR A 88 11.34 18.80 6.46
C THR A 88 10.27 18.16 5.55
N LEU A 89 10.66 17.70 4.35
CA LEU A 89 9.76 17.00 3.43
C LEU A 89 9.22 15.70 4.02
N GLU A 90 10.05 14.88 4.67
CA GLU A 90 9.63 13.66 5.36
C GLU A 90 8.54 13.93 6.41
N THR A 91 8.62 15.08 7.08
CA THR A 91 7.62 15.47 8.08
C THR A 91 6.33 15.97 7.43
N LEU A 92 6.42 16.78 6.38
CA LEU A 92 5.26 17.35 5.68
C LEU A 92 4.50 16.32 4.85
N LEU A 93 5.21 15.36 4.26
CA LEU A 93 4.63 14.32 3.40
C LEU A 93 4.20 13.07 4.17
N LYS A 94 4.16 13.15 5.51
CA LYS A 94 3.78 12.01 6.34
C LYS A 94 2.34 11.60 6.05
N PRO A 95 2.12 10.37 5.52
CA PRO A 95 0.78 9.95 5.12
C PRO A 95 -0.12 9.73 6.34
N HIS A 96 -1.41 9.97 6.14
CA HIS A 96 -2.45 9.57 7.06
C HIS A 96 -2.60 8.03 7.06
N PHE A 97 -3.13 7.44 8.13
CA PHE A 97 -3.44 5.99 8.21
C PHE A 97 -2.23 5.03 8.07
N ASN A 98 -1.40 4.94 9.11
CA ASN A 98 -0.28 3.98 9.19
C ASN A 98 0.70 4.03 8.01
N GLY A 99 0.82 5.18 7.38
CA GLY A 99 1.72 5.36 6.28
C GLY A 99 3.16 5.60 6.72
N ARG A 100 4.09 5.39 5.79
CA ARG A 100 5.53 5.57 5.97
C ARG A 100 6.10 6.40 4.84
N VAL A 101 7.05 7.27 5.16
CA VAL A 101 7.89 7.95 4.16
C VAL A 101 9.17 7.15 4.01
N VAL A 102 9.57 6.86 2.78
CA VAL A 102 10.80 6.14 2.44
C VAL A 102 11.66 7.04 1.56
N PRO A 103 12.75 7.59 2.08
CA PRO A 103 13.73 8.33 1.27
C PRO A 103 14.42 7.38 0.29
N MET A 104 14.55 7.80 -0.96
CA MET A 104 15.10 6.96 -2.02
C MET A 104 15.87 7.79 -3.06
N SER A 105 16.92 7.22 -3.61
CA SER A 105 17.54 7.67 -4.85
C SER A 105 17.67 6.48 -5.79
N VAL A 106 16.83 6.45 -6.81
CA VAL A 106 16.91 5.41 -7.85
C VAL A 106 18.23 5.49 -8.60
N GLN A 107 18.77 6.70 -8.79
CA GLN A 107 20.01 6.92 -9.50
C GLN A 107 21.23 6.35 -8.75
N GLU A 108 21.24 6.48 -7.43
CA GLU A 108 22.31 5.95 -6.57
C GLU A 108 22.06 4.53 -6.07
N GLY A 109 20.89 3.97 -6.36
CA GLY A 109 20.48 2.64 -5.86
C GLY A 109 20.19 2.60 -4.36
N HIS A 110 19.92 3.76 -3.74
CA HIS A 110 19.65 3.90 -2.31
C HIS A 110 18.15 3.82 -2.01
N GLY A 111 17.79 3.18 -0.87
CA GLY A 111 16.41 3.13 -0.34
C GLY A 111 15.50 2.05 -0.94
N ALA A 112 15.95 1.28 -1.93
CA ALA A 112 15.13 0.23 -2.56
C ALA A 112 14.79 -0.90 -1.58
N GLU A 113 15.74 -1.30 -0.73
CA GLU A 113 15.53 -2.31 0.31
C GLU A 113 14.56 -1.81 1.39
N ASP A 114 14.66 -0.54 1.78
CA ASP A 114 13.75 0.09 2.75
C ASP A 114 12.31 0.14 2.21
N LEU A 115 12.14 0.44 0.91
CA LEU A 115 10.85 0.39 0.26
C LEU A 115 10.28 -1.04 0.26
N LEU A 116 11.10 -2.03 -0.06
CA LEU A 116 10.67 -3.43 -0.07
C LEU A 116 10.23 -3.88 1.32
N ASN A 117 11.01 -3.55 2.35
CA ASN A 117 10.68 -3.83 3.74
C ASN A 117 9.39 -3.13 4.16
N ALA A 118 9.19 -1.87 3.80
CA ALA A 118 7.94 -1.15 4.06
C ALA A 118 6.73 -1.81 3.39
N CYS A 119 6.87 -2.31 2.16
CA CYS A 119 5.82 -3.06 1.48
C CYS A 119 5.49 -4.38 2.20
N VAL A 120 6.52 -5.13 2.64
CA VAL A 120 6.33 -6.37 3.39
C VAL A 120 5.61 -6.10 4.72
N GLU A 121 6.06 -5.12 5.50
CA GLU A 121 5.41 -4.71 6.75
C GLU A 121 3.94 -4.32 6.54
N MET A 122 3.65 -3.58 5.45
CA MET A 122 2.30 -3.17 5.10
C MET A 122 1.40 -4.36 4.80
N LEU A 123 1.89 -5.35 4.06
CA LEU A 123 1.18 -6.59 3.75
C LEU A 123 1.00 -7.46 4.99
N GLU A 124 2.05 -7.62 5.81
CA GLU A 124 2.01 -8.42 7.04
C GLU A 124 1.03 -7.84 8.08
N SER A 125 0.88 -6.52 8.12
CA SER A 125 -0.09 -5.88 9.01
C SER A 125 -1.55 -6.25 8.70
N ARG A 126 -1.82 -6.70 7.49
CA ARG A 126 -3.16 -7.05 6.98
C ARG A 126 -3.53 -8.52 7.16
N VAL A 127 -2.57 -9.35 7.51
CA VAL A 127 -2.78 -10.78 7.72
C VAL A 127 -2.34 -11.22 9.11
N ARG A 128 -2.88 -12.31 9.58
CA ARG A 128 -2.49 -12.95 10.84
C ARG A 128 -2.35 -14.44 10.61
N ARG A 129 -1.24 -14.99 11.10
CA ARG A 129 -1.03 -16.42 11.18
C ARG A 129 -1.48 -16.90 12.55
N ALA A 130 -2.35 -17.93 12.58
CA ALA A 130 -2.81 -18.55 13.80
C ALA A 130 -3.26 -20.00 13.57
N ARG A 131 -3.44 -20.72 14.66
CA ARG A 131 -4.04 -22.04 14.68
C ARG A 131 -5.48 -21.93 15.19
N PHE A 132 -6.39 -22.60 14.53
CA PHE A 132 -7.83 -22.58 14.84
C PHE A 132 -8.32 -24.00 15.04
N LEU A 133 -9.04 -24.23 16.12
CA LEU A 133 -9.75 -25.49 16.36
C LEU A 133 -11.21 -25.33 15.92
N ILE A 134 -11.54 -25.88 14.78
CA ILE A 134 -12.87 -25.80 14.19
C ILE A 134 -13.64 -27.08 14.51
N PRO A 135 -14.74 -27.00 15.29
CA PRO A 135 -15.57 -28.17 15.58
C PRO A 135 -16.11 -28.80 14.29
N TYR A 136 -16.23 -30.11 14.24
CA TYR A 136 -16.74 -30.83 13.06
C TYR A 136 -18.14 -30.39 12.62
N THR A 137 -18.94 -29.87 13.54
CA THR A 137 -20.26 -29.28 13.25
C THR A 137 -20.21 -27.97 12.47
N ARG A 138 -19.01 -27.39 12.30
CA ARG A 138 -18.76 -26.10 11.63
C ARG A 138 -17.79 -26.23 10.46
N SER A 139 -17.97 -27.30 9.67
CA SER A 139 -17.18 -27.51 8.44
C SER A 139 -17.30 -26.36 7.43
N ASP A 140 -18.38 -25.57 7.51
CA ASP A 140 -18.55 -24.32 6.76
C ASP A 140 -17.42 -23.33 7.02
N LEU A 141 -16.94 -23.23 8.26
CA LEU A 141 -15.85 -22.32 8.64
C LEU A 141 -14.49 -22.84 8.14
N ALA A 142 -14.27 -24.15 8.16
CA ALA A 142 -13.04 -24.73 7.61
C ALA A 142 -12.95 -24.46 6.09
N ALA A 143 -14.06 -24.64 5.35
CA ALA A 143 -14.14 -24.32 3.94
C ALA A 143 -13.88 -22.82 3.68
N ALA A 144 -14.44 -21.92 4.50
CA ALA A 144 -14.21 -20.48 4.39
C ALA A 144 -12.73 -20.12 4.61
N MET A 145 -12.01 -20.81 5.51
CA MET A 145 -10.56 -20.56 5.69
C MET A 145 -9.75 -20.94 4.45
N HIS A 146 -10.17 -21.96 3.71
CA HIS A 146 -9.52 -22.35 2.46
C HIS A 146 -9.80 -21.38 1.31
N SER A 147 -10.98 -20.73 1.29
CA SER A 147 -11.35 -19.78 0.23
C SER A 147 -10.78 -18.38 0.47
N GLU A 148 -10.69 -17.94 1.73
CA GLU A 148 -10.38 -16.55 2.10
C GLU A 148 -8.94 -16.36 2.61
N GLY A 149 -8.20 -17.45 2.78
CA GLY A 149 -6.85 -17.41 3.30
C GLY A 149 -5.93 -18.49 2.75
N LYS A 150 -4.71 -18.54 3.26
CA LYS A 150 -3.76 -19.57 2.97
C LYS A 150 -3.69 -20.56 4.13
N VAL A 151 -4.23 -21.76 3.96
CA VAL A 151 -4.09 -22.85 4.91
C VAL A 151 -2.69 -23.44 4.78
N LEU A 152 -1.97 -23.55 5.89
CA LEU A 152 -0.60 -24.07 5.99
C LEU A 152 -0.59 -25.55 6.40
N SER A 153 -1.45 -25.93 7.37
CA SER A 153 -1.63 -27.32 7.79
C SER A 153 -3.07 -27.57 8.23
N THR A 154 -3.49 -28.83 8.17
CA THR A 154 -4.78 -29.30 8.66
C THR A 154 -4.55 -30.64 9.36
N GLU A 155 -4.98 -30.74 10.62
CA GLU A 155 -4.92 -31.92 11.45
C GLU A 155 -6.30 -32.25 11.99
N TYR A 156 -6.68 -33.52 12.01
CA TYR A 156 -7.94 -33.96 12.58
C TYR A 156 -7.71 -34.45 14.01
N VAL A 157 -8.33 -33.81 14.98
CA VAL A 157 -8.23 -34.14 16.40
C VAL A 157 -9.59 -34.54 16.96
N GLU A 158 -9.67 -35.03 18.19
CA GLU A 158 -10.92 -35.52 18.76
C GLU A 158 -12.02 -34.44 18.83
N GLU A 159 -11.63 -33.17 19.12
CA GLU A 159 -12.56 -32.06 19.31
C GLU A 159 -12.92 -31.35 17.98
N GLY A 160 -12.25 -31.64 16.86
CA GLY A 160 -12.51 -30.98 15.60
C GLY A 160 -11.34 -31.03 14.62
N THR A 161 -11.31 -30.05 13.73
CA THR A 161 -10.23 -29.87 12.77
C THR A 161 -9.34 -28.73 13.23
N LEU A 162 -8.06 -29.03 13.50
CA LEU A 162 -7.05 -28.05 13.84
C LEU A 162 -6.43 -27.53 12.54
N ILE A 163 -6.64 -26.24 12.25
CA ILE A 163 -6.19 -25.59 11.00
C ILE A 163 -5.19 -24.49 11.34
N GLU A 164 -3.99 -24.58 10.79
CA GLU A 164 -3.05 -23.46 10.78
C GLU A 164 -3.21 -22.68 9.50
N ALA A 165 -3.55 -21.40 9.61
CA ALA A 165 -3.80 -20.56 8.44
C ALA A 165 -3.24 -19.15 8.62
N VAL A 166 -2.95 -18.51 7.48
CA VAL A 166 -2.72 -17.06 7.34
C VAL A 166 -3.98 -16.48 6.76
N LEU A 167 -4.66 -15.64 7.56
CA LEU A 167 -5.94 -15.03 7.22
C LEU A 167 -5.84 -13.50 7.19
N PRO A 168 -6.58 -12.82 6.31
CA PRO A 168 -6.81 -11.38 6.43
C PRO A 168 -7.35 -11.02 7.83
N VAL A 169 -6.93 -9.88 8.38
CA VAL A 169 -7.30 -9.45 9.76
C VAL A 169 -8.80 -9.46 9.99
N ALA A 170 -9.59 -9.07 8.99
CA ALA A 170 -11.07 -9.10 9.08
C ALA A 170 -11.60 -10.52 9.32
N PHE A 171 -11.04 -11.52 8.62
CA PHE A 171 -11.39 -12.93 8.80
C PHE A 171 -10.81 -13.50 10.10
N TYR A 172 -9.56 -13.17 10.42
CA TYR A 172 -8.97 -13.55 11.71
C TYR A 172 -9.86 -13.14 12.88
N ASN A 173 -10.34 -11.90 12.89
CA ASN A 173 -11.23 -11.40 13.95
C ASN A 173 -12.56 -12.17 14.01
N LYS A 174 -13.12 -12.53 12.86
CA LYS A 174 -14.34 -13.33 12.77
C LYS A 174 -14.18 -14.74 13.36
N PHE A 175 -13.00 -15.32 13.23
CA PHE A 175 -12.65 -16.65 13.71
C PHE A 175 -11.95 -16.66 15.08
N SER A 176 -11.75 -15.51 15.71
CA SER A 176 -10.97 -15.38 16.97
C SER A 176 -11.44 -16.29 18.10
N ARG A 177 -12.74 -16.60 18.17
CA ARG A 177 -13.33 -17.52 19.17
C ARG A 177 -12.92 -18.99 18.99
N PHE A 178 -12.32 -19.33 17.86
CA PHE A 178 -11.83 -20.69 17.55
C PHE A 178 -10.31 -20.77 17.61
N LEU A 179 -9.63 -19.74 18.11
CA LEU A 179 -8.19 -19.79 18.29
C LEU A 179 -7.83 -20.97 19.21
N ALA A 180 -6.93 -21.82 18.73
CA ALA A 180 -6.33 -22.85 19.56
C ALA A 180 -5.25 -22.19 20.43
N GLU A 181 -5.32 -22.43 21.74
CA GLU A 181 -4.24 -22.04 22.64
C GLU A 181 -2.93 -22.73 22.22
N LYS A 182 -1.80 -22.05 22.49
CA LYS A 182 -0.46 -22.54 22.13
C LYS A 182 -0.10 -23.81 22.83
#